data_666c8992506db7dd57f1c3bd1e18c75a
#
_entry.id   666c8992506db7dd57f1c3bd1e18c75a
#
_cell.length_a   1.000
_cell.length_b   1.000
_cell.length_c   1.000
_cell.angle_alpha   90.00
_cell.angle_beta   90.00
_cell.angle_gamma   90.00
#
_symmetry.space_group_name_H-M   'P 1'
#
loop_
_entity.id
_entity.type
_entity.pdbx_description
1 polymer ?
#
loop_
_entity_poly.entity_id
_entity_poly.type
_entity_poly.pdbx_seq_one_letter_code
_entity_poly.pdbx_strand_id
1 'polypeptide(L)'
;MALLAELAERDATGEKAAIFAELKRLGGVPMVALIFRHLATLPGGIEWMWSAIGPAWRNGRLQEAAWRIARETPMRPLAAMPAPALAALGMDEAALREANMVLEAYNRANPENMLTVLCLLGMIAGHSASVPAVPRDWMPPPSTDRLAPMADVHSLPRGISELLDLVAAPGEPGGPRVVQSLYRHLVHRPAFLAMAVTLLRQRFDDGSIDRSVAALGASMAAAADEIVRELEAPPAPHPGILVACQRFGGAVIPQMIVAGALLERALPGK
;
A
#
# COMPACT_ATOMS: atom_id res chain seq x y z
N MET A 1 -1.23 18.26 -10.13
CA MET A 1 -1.46 16.82 -9.92
C MET A 1 -2.92 16.53 -10.20
N ALA A 2 -3.26 15.70 -11.18
CA ALA A 2 -4.64 15.26 -11.37
C ALA A 2 -4.98 14.27 -10.25
N LEU A 3 -5.90 14.64 -9.35
CA LEU A 3 -6.44 13.73 -8.37
C LEU A 3 -7.27 12.67 -9.12
N LEU A 4 -7.03 11.41 -8.84
CA LEU A 4 -7.90 10.33 -9.33
C LEU A 4 -9.29 10.49 -8.71
N ALA A 5 -10.33 10.29 -9.53
CA ALA A 5 -11.68 10.16 -9.00
C ALA A 5 -11.71 9.01 -8.00
N GLU A 6 -12.33 9.21 -6.84
CA GLU A 6 -12.46 8.20 -5.80
C GLU A 6 -13.84 8.28 -5.14
N LEU A 7 -14.36 7.14 -4.72
CA LEU A 7 -15.53 7.09 -3.85
C LEU A 7 -15.05 7.15 -2.39
N ALA A 8 -15.42 8.20 -1.66
CA ALA A 8 -15.08 8.27 -0.25
C ALA A 8 -15.81 7.18 0.55
N GLU A 9 -15.15 6.62 1.56
CA GLU A 9 -15.74 5.51 2.35
C GLU A 9 -17.10 5.86 2.97
N ARG A 10 -17.27 7.10 3.42
CA ARG A 10 -18.53 7.60 3.99
C ARG A 10 -19.67 7.71 2.98
N ASP A 11 -19.35 7.79 1.69
CA ASP A 11 -20.32 7.97 0.61
C ASP A 11 -20.66 6.63 -0.08
N ALA A 12 -19.96 5.55 0.32
CA ALA A 12 -20.23 4.20 -0.18
C ALA A 12 -21.55 3.66 0.40
N THR A 13 -22.36 3.06 -0.45
CA THR A 13 -23.65 2.45 -0.08
C THR A 13 -23.79 1.05 -0.69
N GLY A 14 -24.74 0.26 -0.20
CA GLY A 14 -25.03 -1.07 -0.73
C GLY A 14 -23.84 -2.00 -0.76
N GLU A 15 -23.66 -2.70 -1.89
CA GLU A 15 -22.59 -3.68 -2.08
C GLU A 15 -21.19 -3.06 -1.96
N LYS A 16 -20.99 -1.83 -2.44
CA LYS A 16 -19.70 -1.13 -2.33
C LYS A 16 -19.30 -0.91 -0.88
N ALA A 17 -20.24 -0.50 -0.04
CA ALA A 17 -20.00 -0.34 1.41
C ALA A 17 -19.66 -1.68 2.07
N ALA A 18 -20.34 -2.77 1.69
CA ALA A 18 -20.07 -4.11 2.20
C ALA A 18 -18.65 -4.58 1.80
N ILE A 19 -18.26 -4.39 0.54
CA ILE A 19 -16.90 -4.72 0.07
C ILE A 19 -15.85 -3.90 0.82
N PHE A 20 -16.06 -2.60 1.02
CA PHE A 20 -15.14 -1.75 1.78
C PHE A 20 -14.99 -2.21 3.23
N ALA A 21 -16.09 -2.63 3.86
CA ALA A 21 -16.05 -3.19 5.22
C ALA A 21 -15.26 -4.52 5.27
N GLU A 22 -15.46 -5.42 4.28
CA GLU A 22 -14.71 -6.68 4.20
C GLU A 22 -13.20 -6.43 3.96
N LEU A 23 -12.83 -5.54 3.04
CA LEU A 23 -11.43 -5.18 2.79
C LEU A 23 -10.73 -4.69 4.06
N LYS A 24 -11.36 -3.80 4.82
CA LYS A 24 -10.80 -3.32 6.10
C LYS A 24 -10.69 -4.44 7.13
N ARG A 25 -11.74 -5.23 7.28
CA ARG A 25 -11.77 -6.33 8.26
C ARG A 25 -10.73 -7.40 7.95
N LEU A 26 -10.65 -7.83 6.69
CA LEU A 26 -9.72 -8.89 6.26
C LEU A 26 -8.27 -8.41 6.22
N GLY A 27 -8.02 -7.16 5.86
CA GLY A 27 -6.67 -6.57 5.88
C GLY A 27 -6.22 -6.14 7.28
N GLY A 28 -7.12 -6.10 8.27
CA GLY A 28 -6.79 -5.59 9.60
C GLY A 28 -6.33 -4.12 9.57
N VAL A 29 -6.96 -3.29 8.74
CA VAL A 29 -6.59 -1.88 8.53
C VAL A 29 -7.80 -0.95 8.68
N PRO A 30 -7.60 0.31 9.11
CA PRO A 30 -8.71 1.21 9.42
C PRO A 30 -9.26 1.94 8.18
N MET A 31 -8.61 1.83 7.02
CA MET A 31 -8.96 2.56 5.81
C MET A 31 -8.99 1.66 4.58
N VAL A 32 -9.78 2.06 3.59
CA VAL A 32 -9.79 1.47 2.25
C VAL A 32 -8.75 2.17 1.37
N ALA A 33 -7.88 1.40 0.73
CA ALA A 33 -6.85 1.93 -0.14
C ALA A 33 -7.44 2.71 -1.34
N LEU A 34 -6.70 3.72 -1.81
CA LEU A 34 -7.12 4.58 -2.92
C LEU A 34 -7.45 3.78 -4.18
N ILE A 35 -6.72 2.72 -4.49
CA ILE A 35 -7.01 1.86 -5.64
C ILE A 35 -8.44 1.31 -5.58
N PHE A 36 -8.89 0.80 -4.45
CA PHE A 36 -10.24 0.24 -4.30
C PHE A 36 -11.32 1.31 -4.34
N ARG A 37 -11.05 2.48 -3.73
CA ARG A 37 -11.95 3.64 -3.81
C ARG A 37 -12.05 4.18 -5.24
N HIS A 38 -10.97 4.12 -6.01
CA HIS A 38 -10.98 4.46 -7.43
C HIS A 38 -11.75 3.42 -8.26
N LEU A 39 -11.52 2.12 -8.06
CA LEU A 39 -12.27 1.06 -8.74
C LEU A 39 -13.79 1.18 -8.48
N ALA A 40 -14.19 1.64 -7.30
CA ALA A 40 -15.60 1.87 -6.96
C ALA A 40 -16.27 3.01 -7.75
N THR A 41 -15.51 3.85 -8.45
CA THR A 41 -16.04 4.88 -9.36
C THR A 41 -16.31 4.33 -10.77
N LEU A 42 -15.72 3.19 -11.11
CA LEU A 42 -15.95 2.53 -12.40
C LEU A 42 -17.23 1.69 -12.34
N PRO A 43 -18.05 1.66 -13.42
CA PRO A 43 -19.24 0.82 -13.43
C PRO A 43 -18.92 -0.65 -13.19
N GLY A 44 -19.45 -1.23 -12.10
CA GLY A 44 -19.21 -2.62 -11.70
C GLY A 44 -17.74 -2.92 -11.33
N GLY A 45 -16.87 -1.91 -11.17
CA GLY A 45 -15.43 -2.12 -11.06
C GLY A 45 -14.99 -2.77 -9.76
N ILE A 46 -15.48 -2.29 -8.62
CA ILE A 46 -15.12 -2.87 -7.32
C ILE A 46 -15.82 -4.22 -7.09
N GLU A 47 -17.04 -4.37 -7.58
CA GLU A 47 -17.82 -5.61 -7.54
C GLU A 47 -17.11 -6.70 -8.36
N TRP A 48 -16.66 -6.38 -9.57
CA TRP A 48 -15.89 -7.27 -10.41
C TRP A 48 -14.59 -7.70 -9.71
N MET A 49 -13.84 -6.73 -9.21
CA MET A 49 -12.61 -7.00 -8.45
C MET A 49 -12.88 -7.96 -7.29
N TRP A 50 -13.94 -7.70 -6.52
CA TRP A 50 -14.28 -8.51 -5.35
C TRP A 50 -14.74 -9.91 -5.71
N SER A 51 -15.49 -10.09 -6.79
CA SER A 51 -15.86 -11.41 -7.30
C SER A 51 -14.64 -12.21 -7.74
N ALA A 52 -13.65 -11.55 -8.36
CA ALA A 52 -12.45 -12.18 -8.87
C ALA A 52 -11.49 -12.61 -7.74
N ILE A 53 -11.14 -11.69 -6.81
CA ILE A 53 -10.07 -11.91 -5.84
C ILE A 53 -10.58 -12.15 -4.40
N GLY A 54 -11.86 -11.89 -4.12
CA GLY A 54 -12.45 -12.03 -2.79
C GLY A 54 -12.26 -13.41 -2.15
N PRO A 55 -12.32 -14.54 -2.87
CA PRO A 55 -12.02 -15.85 -2.30
C PRO A 55 -10.62 -15.94 -1.68
N ALA A 56 -9.59 -15.39 -2.35
CA ALA A 56 -8.22 -15.37 -1.83
C ALA A 56 -8.04 -14.42 -0.63
N TRP A 57 -8.85 -13.36 -0.56
CA TRP A 57 -8.91 -12.47 0.61
C TRP A 57 -9.57 -13.16 1.81
N ARG A 58 -10.69 -13.84 1.61
CA ARG A 58 -11.45 -14.48 2.70
C ARG A 58 -10.73 -15.66 3.33
N ASN A 59 -9.93 -16.40 2.58
CA ASN A 59 -9.13 -17.53 3.09
C ASN A 59 -7.74 -17.12 3.60
N GLY A 60 -7.38 -15.83 3.56
CA GLY A 60 -6.11 -15.28 4.05
C GLY A 60 -4.89 -15.56 3.18
N ARG A 61 -5.05 -16.28 2.07
CA ARG A 61 -3.92 -16.67 1.22
C ARG A 61 -3.17 -15.47 0.64
N LEU A 62 -3.94 -14.45 0.23
CA LEU A 62 -3.38 -13.22 -0.33
C LEU A 62 -2.59 -12.45 0.74
N GLN A 63 -3.17 -12.24 1.91
CA GLN A 63 -2.56 -11.47 3.00
C GLN A 63 -1.29 -12.14 3.52
N GLU A 64 -1.35 -13.43 3.83
CA GLU A 64 -0.19 -14.19 4.33
C GLU A 64 0.97 -14.16 3.33
N ALA A 65 0.70 -14.36 2.04
CA ALA A 65 1.71 -14.30 1.00
C ALA A 65 2.31 -12.87 0.90
N ALA A 66 1.45 -11.85 0.84
CA ALA A 66 1.87 -10.46 0.72
C ALA A 66 2.75 -10.01 1.89
N TRP A 67 2.33 -10.27 3.13
CA TRP A 67 3.09 -9.89 4.33
C TRP A 67 4.39 -10.69 4.47
N ARG A 68 4.39 -11.96 4.13
CA ARG A 68 5.61 -12.79 4.14
C ARG A 68 6.63 -12.23 3.15
N ILE A 69 6.24 -11.99 1.91
CA ILE A 69 7.13 -11.47 0.86
C ILE A 69 7.68 -10.10 1.26
N ALA A 70 6.84 -9.20 1.78
CA ALA A 70 7.30 -7.88 2.20
C ALA A 70 8.34 -7.96 3.33
N ARG A 71 8.19 -8.90 4.28
CA ARG A 71 9.16 -9.12 5.37
C ARG A 71 10.47 -9.72 4.88
N GLU A 72 10.40 -10.68 3.95
CA GLU A 72 11.54 -11.44 3.43
C GLU A 72 12.30 -10.69 2.33
N THR A 73 11.72 -9.63 1.76
CA THR A 73 12.38 -8.83 0.73
C THR A 73 13.70 -8.27 1.22
N PRO A 74 14.83 -8.53 0.51
CA PRO A 74 16.13 -8.00 0.87
C PRO A 74 16.13 -6.47 0.81
N MET A 75 16.49 -5.82 1.91
CA MET A 75 16.56 -4.37 2.01
C MET A 75 17.84 -3.95 2.72
N ARG A 76 18.55 -2.98 2.15
CA ARG A 76 19.66 -2.34 2.84
C ARG A 76 19.12 -1.46 3.98
N PRO A 77 19.44 -1.74 5.26
CA PRO A 77 18.82 -1.05 6.38
C PRO A 77 19.16 0.44 6.40
N LEU A 78 18.25 1.26 6.93
CA LEU A 78 18.55 2.63 7.33
C LEU A 78 19.42 2.63 8.59
N ALA A 79 20.09 3.75 8.86
CA ALA A 79 20.64 4.00 10.19
C ALA A 79 19.49 4.02 11.22
N ALA A 80 19.71 3.39 12.37
CA ALA A 80 18.73 3.44 13.46
C ALA A 80 18.48 4.89 13.89
N MET A 81 17.25 5.21 14.21
CA MET A 81 16.85 6.52 14.74
C MET A 81 17.09 6.53 16.26
N PRO A 82 18.12 7.21 16.78
CA PRO A 82 18.41 7.18 18.21
C PRO A 82 17.31 7.86 19.02
N ALA A 83 16.85 7.23 20.12
CA ALA A 83 15.84 7.80 20.98
C ALA A 83 16.15 9.24 21.45
N PRO A 84 17.40 9.61 21.80
CA PRO A 84 17.74 11.00 22.14
C PRO A 84 17.52 11.99 20.97
N ALA A 85 17.81 11.58 19.73
CA ALA A 85 17.57 12.43 18.55
C ALA A 85 16.08 12.63 18.30
N LEU A 86 15.28 11.57 18.42
CA LEU A 86 13.82 11.65 18.32
C LEU A 86 13.23 12.56 19.40
N ALA A 87 13.69 12.43 20.65
CA ALA A 87 13.26 13.30 21.75
C ALA A 87 13.61 14.78 21.49
N ALA A 88 14.83 15.06 21.00
CA ALA A 88 15.24 16.42 20.62
C ALA A 88 14.39 17.02 19.48
N LEU A 89 13.81 16.18 18.64
CA LEU A 89 12.86 16.57 17.58
C LEU A 89 11.41 16.68 18.08
N GLY A 90 11.16 16.58 19.38
CA GLY A 90 9.82 16.65 19.96
C GLY A 90 8.98 15.38 19.73
N MET A 91 9.63 14.26 19.37
CA MET A 91 8.99 12.96 19.25
C MET A 91 8.92 12.29 20.62
N ASP A 92 7.93 12.70 21.42
CA ASP A 92 7.61 12.03 22.66
C ASP A 92 6.99 10.63 22.42
N GLU A 93 6.67 9.93 23.47
CA GLU A 93 6.09 8.57 23.36
C GLU A 93 4.78 8.55 22.59
N ALA A 94 3.93 9.57 22.72
CA ALA A 94 2.66 9.67 22.01
C ALA A 94 2.89 9.90 20.51
N ALA A 95 3.80 10.81 20.15
CA ALA A 95 4.18 11.08 18.77
C ALA A 95 4.83 9.86 18.09
N LEU A 96 5.66 9.10 18.81
CA LEU A 96 6.24 7.86 18.33
C LEU A 96 5.18 6.77 18.11
N ARG A 97 4.21 6.65 19.02
CA ARG A 97 3.07 5.73 18.83
C ARG A 97 2.28 6.08 17.57
N GLU A 98 1.97 7.36 17.34
CA GLU A 98 1.26 7.79 16.14
C GLU A 98 2.04 7.48 14.85
N ALA A 99 3.35 7.75 14.83
CA ALA A 99 4.20 7.39 13.68
C ALA A 99 4.21 5.88 13.44
N ASN A 100 4.32 5.07 14.50
CA ASN A 100 4.24 3.61 14.42
C ASN A 100 2.87 3.14 13.88
N MET A 101 1.77 3.71 14.34
CA MET A 101 0.43 3.37 13.85
C MET A 101 0.29 3.63 12.35
N VAL A 102 0.83 4.76 11.86
CA VAL A 102 0.87 5.04 10.42
C VAL A 102 1.67 3.97 9.69
N LEU A 103 2.91 3.70 10.14
CA LEU A 103 3.77 2.70 9.49
C LEU A 103 3.13 1.32 9.49
N GLU A 104 2.56 0.88 10.61
CA GLU A 104 1.90 -0.41 10.74
C GLU A 104 0.71 -0.54 9.77
N ALA A 105 -0.17 0.46 9.70
CA ALA A 105 -1.31 0.44 8.81
C ALA A 105 -0.89 0.34 7.33
N TYR A 106 0.13 1.10 6.93
CA TYR A 106 0.65 1.05 5.56
C TYR A 106 1.45 -0.21 5.25
N ASN A 107 2.22 -0.73 6.20
CA ASN A 107 2.98 -1.98 6.06
C ASN A 107 2.07 -3.22 6.01
N ARG A 108 0.84 -3.12 6.49
CA ARG A 108 -0.20 -4.14 6.26
C ARG A 108 -0.89 -3.94 4.92
N ALA A 109 -1.45 -2.75 4.65
CA ALA A 109 -2.29 -2.50 3.49
C ALA A 109 -1.54 -2.57 2.16
N ASN A 110 -0.35 -1.98 2.05
CA ASN A 110 0.32 -1.86 0.76
C ASN A 110 0.76 -3.20 0.14
N PRO A 111 1.31 -4.19 0.89
CA PRO A 111 1.60 -5.51 0.34
C PRO A 111 0.36 -6.20 -0.22
N GLU A 112 -0.76 -6.17 0.50
CA GLU A 112 -2.05 -6.74 0.05
C GLU A 112 -2.55 -6.06 -1.22
N ASN A 113 -2.48 -4.72 -1.26
CA ASN A 113 -2.90 -3.94 -2.42
C ASN A 113 -2.06 -4.28 -3.65
N MET A 114 -0.73 -4.38 -3.48
CA MET A 114 0.18 -4.75 -4.57
C MET A 114 -0.14 -6.14 -5.10
N LEU A 115 -0.26 -7.12 -4.22
CA LEU A 115 -0.52 -8.50 -4.63
C LEU A 115 -1.91 -8.64 -5.27
N THR A 116 -2.93 -7.93 -4.74
CA THR A 116 -4.25 -7.84 -5.38
C THR A 116 -4.16 -7.33 -6.81
N VAL A 117 -3.46 -6.21 -7.01
CA VAL A 117 -3.29 -5.61 -8.34
C VAL A 117 -2.61 -6.58 -9.31
N LEU A 118 -1.55 -7.27 -8.87
CA LEU A 118 -0.85 -8.24 -9.71
C LEU A 118 -1.73 -9.46 -10.05
N CYS A 119 -2.51 -9.96 -9.10
CA CYS A 119 -3.50 -11.01 -9.37
C CYS A 119 -4.53 -10.56 -10.41
N LEU A 120 -5.08 -9.35 -10.28
CA LEU A 120 -6.05 -8.82 -11.24
C LEU A 120 -5.44 -8.67 -12.65
N LEU A 121 -4.19 -8.21 -12.75
CA LEU A 121 -3.47 -8.13 -14.03
C LEU A 121 -3.27 -9.52 -14.65
N GLY A 122 -2.90 -10.52 -13.85
CA GLY A 122 -2.80 -11.91 -14.30
C GLY A 122 -4.11 -12.47 -14.83
N MET A 123 -5.23 -12.23 -14.11
CA MET A 123 -6.57 -12.65 -14.54
C MET A 123 -7.02 -11.96 -15.84
N ILE A 124 -6.76 -10.65 -15.97
CA ILE A 124 -7.06 -9.90 -17.21
C ILE A 124 -6.22 -10.44 -18.38
N ALA A 125 -5.00 -10.91 -18.14
CA ALA A 125 -4.16 -11.55 -19.14
C ALA A 125 -4.59 -12.99 -19.50
N GLY A 126 -5.64 -13.51 -18.85
CA GLY A 126 -6.20 -14.83 -19.15
C GLY A 126 -5.66 -15.96 -18.29
N HIS A 127 -4.88 -15.66 -17.25
CA HIS A 127 -4.52 -16.66 -16.24
C HIS A 127 -5.76 -16.98 -15.41
N SER A 128 -6.03 -18.25 -15.15
CA SER A 128 -7.21 -18.68 -14.39
C SER A 128 -7.01 -20.07 -13.80
N ALA A 129 -7.96 -20.49 -12.97
CA ALA A 129 -7.91 -21.73 -12.23
C ALA A 129 -7.72 -22.95 -13.11
N SER A 130 -6.74 -23.75 -12.74
CA SER A 130 -6.64 -25.16 -13.12
C SER A 130 -6.96 -26.10 -11.94
N VAL A 131 -7.00 -25.57 -10.71
CA VAL A 131 -7.25 -26.33 -9.48
C VAL A 131 -8.16 -25.50 -8.55
N PRO A 132 -9.25 -26.04 -7.99
CA PRO A 132 -10.07 -25.32 -7.02
C PRO A 132 -9.27 -24.95 -5.77
N ALA A 133 -9.51 -23.74 -5.23
CA ALA A 133 -8.93 -23.32 -3.97
C ALA A 133 -9.37 -24.25 -2.83
N VAL A 134 -8.43 -24.68 -2.01
CA VAL A 134 -8.73 -25.44 -0.80
C VAL A 134 -9.29 -24.50 0.26
N PRO A 135 -10.48 -24.79 0.83
CA PRO A 135 -11.00 -24.01 1.94
C PRO A 135 -10.00 -23.97 3.10
N ARG A 136 -9.77 -22.78 3.67
CA ARG A 136 -8.89 -22.58 4.81
C ARG A 136 -9.66 -21.85 5.91
N ASP A 137 -9.45 -22.32 7.12
CA ASP A 137 -9.92 -21.62 8.32
C ASP A 137 -8.88 -20.54 8.67
N TRP A 138 -9.19 -19.29 8.35
CA TRP A 138 -8.28 -18.17 8.56
C TRP A 138 -8.97 -17.04 9.32
N MET A 139 -8.27 -16.51 10.30
CA MET A 139 -8.75 -15.39 11.10
C MET A 139 -7.88 -14.15 10.80
N PRO A 140 -8.50 -13.06 10.33
CA PRO A 140 -7.77 -11.83 10.10
C PRO A 140 -7.22 -11.24 11.41
N PRO A 141 -6.08 -10.54 11.35
CA PRO A 141 -5.57 -9.83 12.52
C PRO A 141 -6.53 -8.72 12.95
N PRO A 142 -6.48 -8.29 14.22
CA PRO A 142 -7.23 -7.11 14.65
C PRO A 142 -6.83 -5.89 13.81
N SER A 143 -7.79 -4.98 13.60
CA SER A 143 -7.51 -3.73 12.90
C SER A 143 -6.47 -2.90 13.66
N THR A 144 -5.57 -2.26 12.93
CA THR A 144 -4.74 -1.18 13.48
C THR A 144 -5.61 0.01 13.88
N ASP A 145 -5.09 0.87 14.74
CA ASP A 145 -5.78 2.06 15.20
C ASP A 145 -6.12 3.03 14.05
N ARG A 146 -7.14 3.86 14.29
CA ARG A 146 -7.60 4.84 13.32
C ARG A 146 -6.53 5.93 13.11
N LEU A 147 -6.22 6.20 11.85
CA LEU A 147 -5.27 7.25 11.47
C LEU A 147 -5.93 8.62 11.46
N ALA A 148 -5.13 9.67 11.68
CA ALA A 148 -5.55 11.04 11.40
C ALA A 148 -5.94 11.20 9.92
N PRO A 149 -6.77 12.20 9.55
CA PRO A 149 -7.06 12.47 8.15
C PRO A 149 -5.78 12.74 7.35
N MET A 150 -5.70 12.18 6.14
CA MET A 150 -4.55 12.38 5.26
C MET A 150 -4.43 13.85 4.86
N ALA A 151 -3.22 14.43 4.96
CA ALA A 151 -3.00 15.82 4.61
C ALA A 151 -3.26 16.10 3.12
N ASP A 152 -3.88 17.24 2.83
CA ASP A 152 -4.01 17.75 1.47
C ASP A 152 -2.68 18.38 1.04
N VAL A 153 -2.07 17.82 -0.01
CA VAL A 153 -0.79 18.30 -0.54
C VAL A 153 -0.81 19.75 -1.04
N HIS A 154 -1.99 20.26 -1.41
CA HIS A 154 -2.15 21.64 -1.91
C HIS A 154 -2.18 22.67 -0.79
N SER A 155 -2.43 22.24 0.45
CA SER A 155 -2.48 23.10 1.63
C SER A 155 -1.19 23.09 2.46
N LEU A 156 -0.17 22.33 2.03
CA LEU A 156 1.07 22.18 2.79
C LEU A 156 1.96 23.41 2.74
N PRO A 157 2.66 23.74 3.83
CA PRO A 157 3.73 24.74 3.81
C PRO A 157 4.79 24.38 2.76
N ARG A 158 5.35 25.40 2.09
CA ARG A 158 6.33 25.21 1.00
C ARG A 158 7.49 24.27 1.38
N GLY A 159 8.09 24.43 2.57
CA GLY A 159 9.20 23.57 3.01
C GLY A 159 8.81 22.11 3.17
N ILE A 160 7.57 21.81 3.55
CA ILE A 160 7.05 20.43 3.62
C ILE A 160 6.84 19.88 2.21
N SER A 161 6.30 20.67 1.29
CA SER A 161 6.13 20.24 -0.10
C SER A 161 7.47 19.93 -0.77
N GLU A 162 8.47 20.80 -0.60
CA GLU A 162 9.84 20.59 -1.10
C GLU A 162 10.50 19.33 -0.49
N LEU A 163 10.24 19.05 0.79
CA LEU A 163 10.71 17.84 1.46
C LEU A 163 10.06 16.58 0.86
N LEU A 164 8.75 16.60 0.60
CA LEU A 164 8.02 15.50 -0.01
C LEU A 164 8.47 15.22 -1.44
N ASP A 165 8.85 16.24 -2.21
CA ASP A 165 9.37 16.08 -3.57
C ASP A 165 10.65 15.23 -3.63
N LEU A 166 11.44 15.19 -2.54
CA LEU A 166 12.66 14.38 -2.48
C LEU A 166 12.40 12.87 -2.53
N VAL A 167 11.23 12.43 -2.07
CA VAL A 167 10.85 11.02 -1.97
C VAL A 167 9.61 10.67 -2.82
N ALA A 168 9.04 11.63 -3.51
CA ALA A 168 7.89 11.40 -4.39
C ALA A 168 8.24 10.40 -5.50
N ALA A 169 7.32 9.46 -5.76
CA ALA A 169 7.49 8.46 -6.80
C ALA A 169 7.39 9.08 -8.21
N PRO A 170 8.00 8.47 -9.22
CA PRO A 170 7.73 8.82 -10.60
C PRO A 170 6.23 8.75 -10.91
N GLY A 171 5.70 9.76 -11.59
CA GLY A 171 4.36 9.75 -12.16
C GLY A 171 4.33 9.10 -13.54
N GLU A 172 3.30 9.41 -14.33
CA GLU A 172 3.25 9.02 -15.74
C GLU A 172 4.42 9.67 -16.51
N PRO A 173 4.87 9.08 -17.65
CA PRO A 173 5.92 9.68 -18.46
C PRO A 173 5.61 11.14 -18.82
N GLY A 174 6.48 12.07 -18.43
CA GLY A 174 6.28 13.50 -18.61
C GLY A 174 5.29 14.16 -17.64
N GLY A 175 4.69 13.40 -16.73
CA GLY A 175 3.79 13.89 -15.70
C GLY A 175 4.47 14.29 -14.39
N PRO A 176 3.73 14.96 -13.49
CA PRO A 176 4.25 15.32 -12.18
C PRO A 176 4.51 14.08 -11.32
N ARG A 177 5.48 14.18 -10.41
CA ARG A 177 5.74 13.16 -9.39
C ARG A 177 4.54 12.98 -8.48
N VAL A 178 4.40 11.78 -7.91
CA VAL A 178 3.29 11.40 -7.03
C VAL A 178 3.77 11.35 -5.60
N VAL A 179 3.21 12.21 -4.74
CA VAL A 179 3.42 12.11 -3.29
C VAL A 179 2.56 10.98 -2.73
N GLN A 180 3.25 9.94 -2.25
CA GLN A 180 2.58 8.74 -1.74
C GLN A 180 1.84 9.03 -0.42
N SER A 181 0.73 8.31 -0.22
CA SER A 181 -0.16 8.50 0.93
C SER A 181 0.51 8.26 2.28
N LEU A 182 1.48 7.37 2.38
CA LEU A 182 2.30 7.16 3.58
C LEU A 182 2.90 8.49 4.07
N TYR A 183 3.59 9.21 3.19
CA TYR A 183 4.23 10.48 3.57
C TYR A 183 3.21 11.56 3.89
N ARG A 184 2.05 11.57 3.22
CA ARG A 184 0.96 12.51 3.51
C ARG A 184 0.36 12.34 4.91
N HIS A 185 0.40 11.13 5.48
CA HIS A 185 0.06 10.90 6.89
C HIS A 185 1.19 11.33 7.83
N LEU A 186 2.46 11.09 7.45
CA LEU A 186 3.62 11.49 8.27
C LEU A 186 3.83 13.01 8.36
N VAL A 187 3.19 13.80 7.49
CA VAL A 187 3.20 15.28 7.56
C VAL A 187 2.71 15.81 8.91
N HIS A 188 1.84 15.08 9.61
CA HIS A 188 1.39 15.46 10.96
C HIS A 188 2.52 15.46 12.00
N ARG A 189 3.67 14.88 11.66
CA ARG A 189 4.91 14.87 12.45
C ARG A 189 6.08 15.36 11.60
N PRO A 190 6.17 16.66 11.29
CA PRO A 190 7.10 17.20 10.30
C PRO A 190 8.57 16.96 10.64
N ALA A 191 8.93 16.99 11.92
CA ALA A 191 10.30 16.69 12.36
C ALA A 191 10.67 15.21 12.11
N PHE A 192 9.75 14.29 12.39
CA PHE A 192 9.92 12.87 12.05
C PHE A 192 9.99 12.66 10.54
N LEU A 193 9.10 13.29 9.78
CA LEU A 193 9.10 13.24 8.31
C LEU A 193 10.46 13.72 7.76
N ALA A 194 11.00 14.82 8.26
CA ALA A 194 12.29 15.34 7.81
C ALA A 194 13.43 14.34 8.05
N MET A 195 13.50 13.72 9.23
CA MET A 195 14.45 12.65 9.53
C MET A 195 14.26 11.44 8.62
N ALA A 196 13.00 10.98 8.45
CA ALA A 196 12.65 9.85 7.61
C ALA A 196 13.06 10.08 6.15
N VAL A 197 12.75 11.24 5.59
CA VAL A 197 13.13 11.62 4.21
C VAL A 197 14.65 11.68 4.07
N THR A 198 15.38 12.25 5.04
CA THR A 198 16.84 12.33 5.00
C THR A 198 17.49 10.95 4.96
N LEU A 199 16.98 10.00 5.74
CA LEU A 199 17.49 8.63 5.76
C LEU A 199 17.13 7.86 4.49
N LEU A 200 15.90 7.98 4.02
CA LEU A 200 15.43 7.33 2.80
C LEU A 200 16.15 7.86 1.57
N ARG A 201 16.44 9.17 1.52
CA ARG A 201 17.13 9.78 0.39
C ARG A 201 18.45 9.09 0.08
N GLN A 202 19.22 8.72 1.11
CA GLN A 202 20.47 7.99 0.93
C GLN A 202 20.26 6.64 0.22
N ARG A 203 19.09 6.00 0.42
CA ARG A 203 18.75 4.71 -0.20
C ARG A 203 18.19 4.87 -1.62
N PHE A 204 17.58 6.00 -1.91
CA PHE A 204 17.27 6.39 -3.29
C PHE A 204 18.54 6.67 -4.08
N ASP A 205 19.45 7.48 -3.53
CA ASP A 205 20.68 7.90 -4.21
C ASP A 205 21.63 6.75 -4.49
N ASP A 206 21.72 5.75 -3.60
CA ASP A 206 22.57 4.56 -3.79
C ASP A 206 21.87 3.43 -4.60
N GLY A 207 20.63 3.64 -5.06
CA GLY A 207 19.83 2.71 -5.84
C GLY A 207 19.37 1.46 -5.05
N SER A 208 19.52 1.43 -3.72
CA SER A 208 19.14 0.25 -2.93
C SER A 208 17.61 0.09 -2.82
N ILE A 209 16.85 1.19 -2.83
CA ILE A 209 15.39 1.12 -2.90
C ILE A 209 14.94 0.48 -4.20
N ASP A 210 15.50 0.88 -5.35
CA ASP A 210 15.12 0.33 -6.66
C ASP A 210 15.42 -1.18 -6.74
N ARG A 211 16.57 -1.62 -6.20
CA ARG A 211 16.89 -3.06 -6.11
C ARG A 211 15.90 -3.82 -5.22
N SER A 212 15.51 -3.26 -4.09
CA SER A 212 14.52 -3.87 -3.20
C SER A 212 13.12 -3.90 -3.85
N VAL A 213 12.73 -2.85 -4.56
CA VAL A 213 11.47 -2.78 -5.32
C VAL A 213 11.44 -3.85 -6.41
N ALA A 214 12.55 -4.04 -7.15
CA ALA A 214 12.65 -5.07 -8.18
C ALA A 214 12.53 -6.49 -7.58
N ALA A 215 13.23 -6.76 -6.47
CA ALA A 215 13.15 -8.06 -5.78
C ALA A 215 11.74 -8.33 -5.22
N LEU A 216 11.12 -7.33 -4.60
CA LEU A 216 9.73 -7.38 -4.12
C LEU A 216 8.78 -7.69 -5.28
N GLY A 217 8.91 -6.96 -6.39
CA GLY A 217 8.07 -7.11 -7.57
C GLY A 217 8.13 -8.52 -8.15
N ALA A 218 9.33 -9.09 -8.29
CA ALA A 218 9.51 -10.45 -8.80
C ALA A 218 8.84 -11.49 -7.88
N SER A 219 9.04 -11.39 -6.57
CA SER A 219 8.44 -12.32 -5.61
C SER A 219 6.91 -12.19 -5.54
N MET A 220 6.38 -10.97 -5.61
CA MET A 220 4.94 -10.71 -5.64
C MET A 220 4.29 -11.22 -6.94
N ALA A 221 4.95 -11.06 -8.09
CA ALA A 221 4.46 -11.59 -9.36
C ALA A 221 4.37 -13.12 -9.35
N ALA A 222 5.40 -13.80 -8.85
CA ALA A 222 5.37 -15.25 -8.69
C ALA A 222 4.22 -15.72 -7.78
N ALA A 223 4.00 -15.04 -6.65
CA ALA A 223 2.90 -15.36 -5.75
C ALA A 223 1.53 -15.06 -6.38
N ALA A 224 1.41 -13.99 -7.16
CA ALA A 224 0.19 -13.69 -7.90
C ALA A 224 -0.17 -14.80 -8.88
N ASP A 225 0.81 -15.29 -9.65
CA ASP A 225 0.62 -16.41 -10.58
C ASP A 225 0.14 -17.69 -9.86
N GLU A 226 0.67 -17.97 -8.66
CA GLU A 226 0.21 -19.11 -7.86
C GLU A 226 -1.23 -18.94 -7.37
N ILE A 227 -1.57 -17.74 -6.87
CA ILE A 227 -2.92 -17.45 -6.35
C ILE A 227 -3.96 -17.51 -7.46
N VAL A 228 -3.66 -16.92 -8.62
CA VAL A 228 -4.60 -16.84 -9.76
C VAL A 228 -4.95 -18.24 -10.30
N ARG A 229 -4.02 -19.20 -10.25
CA ARG A 229 -4.29 -20.60 -10.64
C ARG A 229 -5.34 -21.31 -9.77
N GLU A 230 -5.70 -20.75 -8.64
CA GLU A 230 -6.72 -21.28 -7.72
C GLU A 230 -8.05 -20.53 -7.80
N LEU A 231 -8.11 -19.48 -8.62
CA LEU A 231 -9.28 -18.62 -8.75
C LEU A 231 -9.95 -18.79 -10.11
N GLU A 232 -11.28 -18.81 -10.10
CA GLU A 232 -12.07 -18.85 -11.35
C GLU A 232 -11.88 -17.56 -12.14
N ALA A 233 -11.84 -17.69 -13.46
CA ALA A 233 -11.77 -16.54 -14.36
C ALA A 233 -13.07 -15.72 -14.23
N PRO A 234 -12.99 -14.44 -13.85
CA PRO A 234 -14.17 -13.59 -13.84
C PRO A 234 -14.59 -13.23 -15.27
N PRO A 235 -15.84 -12.75 -15.47
CA PRO A 235 -16.24 -12.19 -16.75
C PRO A 235 -15.32 -11.03 -17.15
N ALA A 236 -15.36 -10.62 -18.42
CA ALA A 236 -14.53 -9.51 -18.92
C ALA A 236 -14.72 -8.23 -18.08
N PRO A 237 -13.60 -7.61 -17.63
CA PRO A 237 -13.68 -6.43 -16.77
C PRO A 237 -14.02 -5.16 -17.56
N HIS A 238 -14.47 -4.12 -16.85
CA HIS A 238 -14.49 -2.77 -17.40
C HIS A 238 -13.06 -2.34 -17.81
N PRO A 239 -12.85 -1.78 -19.02
CA PRO A 239 -11.50 -1.44 -19.53
C PRO A 239 -10.69 -0.55 -18.58
N GLY A 240 -11.33 0.34 -17.83
CA GLY A 240 -10.70 1.21 -16.85
C GLY A 240 -10.01 0.45 -15.72
N ILE A 241 -10.38 -0.80 -15.44
CA ILE A 241 -9.74 -1.60 -14.38
C ILE A 241 -8.29 -1.93 -14.74
N LEU A 242 -8.02 -2.32 -15.99
CA LEU A 242 -6.66 -2.57 -16.47
C LEU A 242 -5.78 -1.32 -16.30
N VAL A 243 -6.29 -0.17 -16.72
CA VAL A 243 -5.58 1.12 -16.62
C VAL A 243 -5.29 1.46 -15.15
N ALA A 244 -6.29 1.29 -14.26
CA ALA A 244 -6.11 1.51 -12.84
C ALA A 244 -5.04 0.57 -12.25
N CYS A 245 -5.11 -0.73 -12.53
CA CYS A 245 -4.15 -1.72 -12.03
C CYS A 245 -2.72 -1.41 -12.51
N GLN A 246 -2.52 -1.08 -13.78
CA GLN A 246 -1.21 -0.71 -14.32
C GLN A 246 -0.65 0.55 -13.64
N ARG A 247 -1.50 1.55 -13.42
CA ARG A 247 -1.12 2.80 -12.76
C ARG A 247 -0.69 2.61 -11.31
N PHE A 248 -1.46 1.87 -10.52
CA PHE A 248 -1.19 1.66 -9.10
C PHE A 248 -0.10 0.62 -8.84
N GLY A 249 -0.03 -0.42 -9.66
CA GLY A 249 0.97 -1.49 -9.54
C GLY A 249 2.38 -1.11 -9.98
N GLY A 250 2.55 0.07 -10.60
CA GLY A 250 3.85 0.56 -11.06
C GLY A 250 4.84 0.87 -9.92
N ALA A 251 5.36 2.09 -9.83
CA ALA A 251 6.36 2.46 -8.83
C ALA A 251 5.79 2.86 -7.46
N VAL A 252 4.55 3.36 -7.39
CA VAL A 252 4.01 4.03 -6.19
C VAL A 252 3.86 3.08 -5.01
N ILE A 253 3.14 1.96 -5.19
CA ILE A 253 2.89 1.01 -4.10
C ILE A 253 4.18 0.27 -3.72
N PRO A 254 4.99 -0.28 -4.64
CA PRO A 254 6.22 -0.97 -4.29
C PRO A 254 7.20 -0.10 -3.49
N GLN A 255 7.36 1.17 -3.86
CA GLN A 255 8.23 2.09 -3.10
C GLN A 255 7.68 2.35 -1.69
N MET A 256 6.36 2.47 -1.51
CA MET A 256 5.77 2.61 -0.17
C MET A 256 6.00 1.39 0.71
N ILE A 257 5.94 0.17 0.16
CA ILE A 257 6.23 -1.06 0.91
C ILE A 257 7.67 -1.05 1.42
N VAL A 258 8.62 -0.78 0.53
CA VAL A 258 10.05 -0.74 0.89
C VAL A 258 10.35 0.38 1.88
N ALA A 259 9.87 1.60 1.62
CA ALA A 259 10.09 2.75 2.50
C ALA A 259 9.45 2.54 3.88
N GLY A 260 8.20 2.07 3.94
CA GLY A 260 7.51 1.80 5.20
C GLY A 260 8.22 0.75 6.05
N ALA A 261 8.64 -0.35 5.44
CA ALA A 261 9.40 -1.40 6.14
C ALA A 261 10.77 -0.93 6.63
N LEU A 262 11.47 -0.12 5.85
CA LEU A 262 12.75 0.47 6.24
C LEU A 262 12.60 1.46 7.41
N LEU A 263 11.57 2.30 7.37
CA LEU A 263 11.31 3.27 8.45
C LEU A 263 10.90 2.57 9.74
N GLU A 264 10.04 1.57 9.66
CA GLU A 264 9.64 0.80 10.84
C GLU A 264 10.84 0.14 11.52
N ARG A 265 11.73 -0.51 10.75
CA ARG A 265 12.95 -1.15 11.27
C ARG A 265 13.97 -0.17 11.83
N ALA A 266 13.92 1.11 11.45
CA ALA A 266 14.81 2.15 11.95
C ALA A 266 14.35 2.78 13.26
N LEU A 267 13.11 2.55 13.68
CA LEU A 267 12.56 3.07 14.94
C LEU A 267 13.11 2.30 16.16
N PRO A 268 13.23 2.96 17.34
CA PRO A 268 13.65 2.30 18.56
C PRO A 268 12.72 1.16 18.97
N GLY A 269 13.27 0.04 19.45
CA GLY A 269 12.49 -1.07 20.01
C GLY A 269 11.88 -2.02 19.00
N LYS A 270 12.33 -1.96 17.76
CA LYS A 270 11.92 -2.91 16.68
C LYS A 270 13.05 -3.89 16.36
#